data_806f3e8a3f5a9306d5c83594e8ce723c
#
_entry.id   806f3e8a3f5a9306d5c83594e8ce723c
#
_cell.length_a   1.000
_cell.length_b   1.000
_cell.length_c   1.000
_cell.angle_alpha   90.00
_cell.angle_beta   90.00
_cell.angle_gamma   90.00
#
_symmetry.space_group_name_H-M   'P 1'
#
loop_
_entity.id
_entity.type
_entity.pdbx_description
1 polymer ?
#
loop_
_entity_poly.entity_id
_entity_poly.type
_entity_poly.pdbx_seq_one_letter_code
_entity_poly.pdbx_strand_id
1 'polypeptide(L)'
;VAEVTDTARMRMFYGDKVVVDLSRAFIDSAGAKHWSKATIGAVEDRDPFFRDVPGKNLKERMFANLQDPNVTCQKGLIEMFDSTIGRSTVLMPFGGELQATETQVSVQKLPVKGYTDTASMMAFGFNPDLCEWSPYHGAAYSFIEACSKVVAAGGHWETMRFSCQEYFERMTADPKVWGKPTAALLGALKMQKELGLASIGGKDSMSGSFETESGTIHVPPTLIAFGITPVNAGNVISPELKWEGDRLYLVKHTPLADRMPDTEQLKR
;
A
#
# COMPACT_ATOMS: atom_id res chain seq x y z
N VAL A 1 5.78 20.92 26.92
CA VAL A 1 6.92 20.07 27.30
C VAL A 1 6.39 18.95 28.18
N ALA A 2 6.92 17.76 28.03
CA ALA A 2 6.49 16.58 28.77
C ALA A 2 7.71 15.76 29.21
N GLU A 3 7.54 14.99 30.26
CA GLU A 3 8.52 14.03 30.77
C GLU A 3 7.93 12.63 30.75
N VAL A 4 8.73 11.65 30.29
CA VAL A 4 8.35 10.23 30.33
C VAL A 4 8.69 9.67 31.71
N THR A 5 7.68 9.06 32.38
CA THR A 5 7.84 8.50 33.73
C THR A 5 7.47 7.01 33.76
N ASP A 6 7.89 6.31 34.81
CA ASP A 6 7.59 4.90 35.06
C ASP A 6 6.32 4.68 35.91
N THR A 7 5.59 5.76 36.21
CA THR A 7 4.42 5.73 37.07
C THR A 7 3.20 5.02 36.50
N ALA A 8 3.26 4.59 35.22
CA ALA A 8 2.14 4.04 34.49
C ALA A 8 0.88 4.93 34.50
N ARG A 9 1.08 6.25 34.57
CA ARG A 9 0.02 7.26 34.54
C ARG A 9 0.32 8.36 33.58
N MET A 10 -0.70 8.89 32.92
CA MET A 10 -0.66 10.14 32.16
C MET A 10 -1.19 11.26 33.07
N ARG A 11 -0.34 12.24 33.35
CA ARG A 11 -0.71 13.42 34.13
C ARG A 11 -0.49 14.69 33.32
N MET A 12 -1.45 15.61 33.43
CA MET A 12 -1.32 16.95 32.89
C MET A 12 -1.51 17.96 34.01
N PHE A 13 -0.68 18.98 33.99
CA PHE A 13 -0.69 20.08 34.99
C PHE A 13 -1.01 21.39 34.29
N TYR A 14 -1.78 22.23 34.93
CA TYR A 14 -1.94 23.64 34.61
C TYR A 14 -1.54 24.46 35.82
N GLY A 15 -0.35 25.05 35.80
CA GLY A 15 0.33 25.54 37.01
C GLY A 15 0.52 24.40 37.99
N ASP A 16 0.12 24.60 39.25
CA ASP A 16 0.23 23.59 40.32
C ASP A 16 -0.98 22.63 40.38
N LYS A 17 -1.95 22.82 39.48
CA LYS A 17 -3.18 22.02 39.48
C LYS A 17 -3.08 20.85 38.50
N VAL A 18 -3.33 19.64 39.04
CA VAL A 18 -3.51 18.45 38.19
C VAL A 18 -4.86 18.56 37.47
N VAL A 19 -4.86 18.59 36.13
CA VAL A 19 -6.08 18.66 35.31
C VAL A 19 -6.40 17.33 34.64
N VAL A 20 -5.42 16.42 34.49
CA VAL A 20 -5.60 15.05 34.04
C VAL A 20 -4.74 14.13 34.89
N ASP A 21 -5.30 13.01 35.35
CA ASP A 21 -4.57 11.93 36.00
C ASP A 21 -5.25 10.59 35.69
N LEU A 22 -4.77 9.92 34.63
CA LEU A 22 -5.31 8.68 34.10
C LEU A 22 -4.29 7.55 34.15
N SER A 23 -4.72 6.35 34.50
CA SER A 23 -3.85 5.17 34.41
C SER A 23 -3.64 4.73 32.97
N ARG A 24 -2.47 4.18 32.66
CA ARG A 24 -2.20 3.55 31.35
C ARG A 24 -3.21 2.45 31.02
N ALA A 25 -3.55 1.62 32.00
CA ALA A 25 -4.54 0.55 31.83
C ALA A 25 -5.92 1.08 31.39
N PHE A 26 -6.33 2.24 31.92
CA PHE A 26 -7.56 2.90 31.46
C PHE A 26 -7.43 3.44 30.03
N ILE A 27 -6.33 4.12 29.73
CA ILE A 27 -6.08 4.71 28.38
C ILE A 27 -6.02 3.60 27.34
N ASP A 28 -5.30 2.51 27.59
CA ASP A 28 -5.08 1.40 26.67
C ASP A 28 -6.36 0.60 26.37
N SER A 29 -7.35 0.66 27.24
CA SER A 29 -8.63 -0.07 27.08
C SER A 29 -9.85 0.85 26.97
N ALA A 30 -9.68 2.18 27.01
CA ALA A 30 -10.77 3.13 27.20
C ALA A 30 -11.72 2.76 28.35
N GLY A 31 -11.20 2.08 29.39
CA GLY A 31 -11.95 1.61 30.55
C GLY A 31 -12.80 0.34 30.33
N ALA A 32 -12.81 -0.23 29.14
CA ALA A 32 -13.57 -1.43 28.81
C ALA A 32 -12.74 -2.44 28.01
N LYS A 33 -12.97 -3.74 28.25
CA LYS A 33 -12.44 -4.80 27.39
C LYS A 33 -13.42 -5.08 26.28
N HIS A 34 -12.93 -5.01 25.05
CA HIS A 34 -13.71 -5.33 23.86
C HIS A 34 -13.31 -6.70 23.33
N TRP A 35 -14.31 -7.51 22.99
CA TRP A 35 -14.14 -8.84 22.44
C TRP A 35 -14.92 -8.94 21.15
N SER A 36 -14.26 -9.39 20.09
CA SER A 36 -14.88 -9.67 18.79
C SER A 36 -14.51 -11.08 18.34
N LYS A 37 -15.40 -11.69 17.56
CA LYS A 37 -15.11 -12.93 16.86
C LYS A 37 -14.85 -12.57 15.40
N ALA A 38 -13.88 -13.22 14.78
CA ALA A 38 -13.61 -13.10 13.35
C ALA A 38 -13.75 -14.47 12.69
N THR A 39 -14.46 -14.52 11.56
CA THR A 39 -14.58 -15.72 10.74
C THR A 39 -14.10 -15.38 9.33
N ILE A 40 -12.94 -15.91 8.96
CA ILE A 40 -12.42 -15.74 7.60
C ILE A 40 -13.21 -16.62 6.66
N GLY A 41 -13.79 -16.03 5.62
CA GLY A 41 -14.55 -16.73 4.61
C GLY A 41 -13.67 -17.61 3.72
N ALA A 42 -14.24 -18.65 3.14
CA ALA A 42 -13.58 -19.40 2.08
C ALA A 42 -13.40 -18.51 0.85
N VAL A 43 -12.29 -18.71 0.16
CA VAL A 43 -11.98 -17.99 -1.08
C VAL A 43 -12.74 -18.62 -2.24
N GLU A 44 -13.27 -17.80 -3.14
CA GLU A 44 -13.95 -18.27 -4.35
C GLU A 44 -12.98 -19.04 -5.25
N ASP A 45 -13.44 -20.21 -5.77
CA ASP A 45 -12.62 -21.04 -6.66
C ASP A 45 -12.63 -20.50 -8.09
N ARG A 46 -11.86 -19.43 -8.30
CA ARG A 46 -11.55 -18.85 -9.62
C ARG A 46 -10.09 -18.47 -9.69
N ASP A 47 -9.54 -18.31 -10.89
CA ASP A 47 -8.21 -17.75 -11.07
C ASP A 47 -8.28 -16.22 -10.89
N PRO A 48 -7.72 -15.65 -9.82
CA PRO A 48 -7.76 -14.21 -9.56
C PRO A 48 -6.78 -13.41 -10.44
N PHE A 49 -5.84 -14.08 -11.11
CA PHE A 49 -4.84 -13.46 -11.97
C PHE A 49 -5.28 -13.41 -13.43
N PHE A 50 -6.35 -14.14 -13.78
CA PHE A 50 -6.89 -14.13 -15.12
C PHE A 50 -8.04 -13.14 -15.22
N ARG A 51 -7.89 -12.22 -16.17
CA ARG A 51 -8.94 -11.30 -16.56
C ARG A 51 -9.26 -11.49 -18.03
N ASP A 52 -10.48 -11.85 -18.34
CA ASP A 52 -10.93 -11.88 -19.72
C ASP A 52 -11.22 -10.44 -20.21
N VAL A 53 -10.48 -10.01 -21.22
CA VAL A 53 -10.66 -8.71 -21.84
C VAL A 53 -11.42 -8.89 -23.14
N PRO A 54 -12.58 -8.25 -23.33
CA PRO A 54 -13.40 -8.42 -24.52
C PRO A 54 -12.69 -7.94 -25.80
N GLY A 55 -12.92 -8.63 -26.91
CA GLY A 55 -12.40 -8.27 -28.22
C GLY A 55 -12.13 -9.49 -29.11
N LYS A 56 -12.38 -9.33 -30.43
CA LYS A 56 -12.21 -10.38 -31.44
C LYS A 56 -10.77 -10.58 -31.89
N ASN A 57 -9.93 -9.57 -31.68
CA ASN A 57 -8.52 -9.57 -32.04
C ASN A 57 -7.68 -8.78 -31.02
N LEU A 58 -6.36 -8.84 -31.13
CA LEU A 58 -5.45 -8.18 -30.19
C LEU A 58 -5.70 -6.67 -30.07
N LYS A 59 -5.94 -5.98 -31.18
CA LYS A 59 -6.19 -4.53 -31.19
C LYS A 59 -7.44 -4.18 -30.40
N GLU A 60 -8.54 -4.87 -30.61
CA GLU A 60 -9.79 -4.65 -29.88
C GLU A 60 -9.63 -4.94 -28.39
N ARG A 61 -8.93 -6.03 -28.04
CA ARG A 61 -8.62 -6.36 -26.63
C ARG A 61 -7.73 -5.30 -25.97
N MET A 62 -6.71 -4.80 -26.67
CA MET A 62 -5.88 -3.71 -26.15
C MET A 62 -6.70 -2.44 -25.88
N PHE A 63 -7.56 -2.03 -26.82
CA PHE A 63 -8.42 -0.87 -26.64
C PHE A 63 -9.41 -1.07 -25.48
N ALA A 64 -10.04 -2.22 -25.38
CA ALA A 64 -10.96 -2.53 -24.29
C ALA A 64 -10.24 -2.51 -22.94
N ASN A 65 -9.02 -3.03 -22.85
CA ASN A 65 -8.22 -2.97 -21.62
C ASN A 65 -7.86 -1.53 -21.24
N LEU A 66 -7.43 -0.70 -22.20
CA LEU A 66 -7.06 0.69 -21.94
C LEU A 66 -8.26 1.59 -21.58
N GLN A 67 -9.47 1.20 -21.95
CA GLN A 67 -10.70 1.92 -21.60
C GLN A 67 -11.22 1.56 -20.19
N ASP A 68 -10.69 0.52 -19.57
CA ASP A 68 -11.08 0.16 -18.21
C ASP A 68 -10.63 1.23 -17.22
N PRO A 69 -11.51 1.73 -16.32
CA PRO A 69 -11.16 2.77 -15.34
C PRO A 69 -9.99 2.39 -14.41
N ASN A 70 -9.75 1.09 -14.18
CA ASN A 70 -8.63 0.63 -13.37
C ASN A 70 -7.30 0.57 -14.14
N VAL A 71 -7.33 0.73 -15.46
CA VAL A 71 -6.15 0.63 -16.36
C VAL A 71 -5.86 1.96 -17.04
N THR A 72 -6.91 2.75 -17.32
CA THR A 72 -6.78 4.03 -18.05
C THR A 72 -5.84 5.00 -17.32
N CYS A 73 -5.11 5.80 -18.10
CA CYS A 73 -4.17 6.78 -17.56
C CYS A 73 -4.90 7.84 -16.70
N GLN A 74 -4.40 8.06 -15.48
CA GLN A 74 -4.94 9.02 -14.52
C GLN A 74 -4.25 10.39 -14.60
N LYS A 75 -3.56 10.71 -15.72
CA LYS A 75 -2.75 11.92 -15.86
C LYS A 75 -3.51 13.20 -15.50
N GLY A 76 -4.75 13.35 -15.96
CA GLY A 76 -5.56 14.52 -15.67
C GLY A 76 -5.84 14.76 -14.18
N LEU A 77 -5.95 13.69 -13.38
CA LEU A 77 -6.10 13.79 -11.93
C LEU A 77 -4.75 14.11 -11.26
N ILE A 78 -3.67 13.49 -11.72
CA ILE A 78 -2.32 13.67 -11.17
C ILE A 78 -1.82 15.10 -11.42
N GLU A 79 -2.08 15.67 -12.58
CA GLU A 79 -1.70 17.05 -12.93
C GLU A 79 -2.44 18.13 -12.13
N MET A 80 -3.50 17.78 -11.40
CA MET A 80 -4.16 18.70 -10.45
C MET A 80 -3.32 18.96 -9.19
N PHE A 81 -2.27 18.16 -8.94
CA PHE A 81 -1.40 18.28 -7.78
C PHE A 81 -0.02 18.79 -8.19
N ASP A 82 0.58 19.59 -7.30
CA ASP A 82 1.94 20.08 -7.49
C ASP A 82 2.96 18.99 -7.14
N SER A 83 3.73 18.57 -8.15
CA SER A 83 4.73 17.50 -8.01
C SER A 83 6.13 18.02 -7.65
N THR A 84 6.31 19.34 -7.56
CA THR A 84 7.62 19.99 -7.38
C THR A 84 7.75 20.77 -6.06
N ILE A 85 6.78 20.61 -5.16
CA ILE A 85 6.81 21.26 -3.83
C ILE A 85 8.11 20.87 -3.10
N GLY A 86 8.77 21.88 -2.54
CA GLY A 86 10.04 21.70 -1.80
C GLY A 86 11.29 21.57 -2.66
N ARG A 87 11.16 21.55 -3.99
CA ARG A 87 12.28 21.48 -4.96
C ARG A 87 13.20 20.27 -4.78
N SER A 88 12.69 19.19 -4.21
CA SER A 88 13.44 17.97 -3.92
C SER A 88 13.11 16.80 -4.86
N THR A 89 12.17 16.99 -5.79
CA THR A 89 11.68 15.96 -6.70
C THR A 89 12.77 15.47 -7.64
N VAL A 90 13.03 14.16 -7.64
CA VAL A 90 13.98 13.47 -8.54
C VAL A 90 13.25 12.94 -9.78
N LEU A 91 12.08 12.36 -9.60
CA LEU A 91 11.23 11.87 -10.68
C LEU A 91 9.89 12.60 -10.67
N MET A 92 9.49 13.10 -11.84
CA MET A 92 8.14 13.62 -12.05
C MET A 92 7.14 12.45 -12.18
N PRO A 93 5.85 12.67 -11.91
CA PRO A 93 4.81 11.63 -12.05
C PRO A 93 4.75 10.99 -13.43
N PHE A 94 5.14 11.75 -14.47
CA PHE A 94 5.29 11.26 -15.84
C PHE A 94 6.69 11.59 -16.33
N GLY A 95 7.41 10.54 -16.75
CA GLY A 95 8.78 10.62 -17.27
C GLY A 95 8.84 10.58 -18.80
N GLY A 96 10.09 10.59 -19.30
CA GLY A 96 10.43 10.62 -20.71
C GLY A 96 10.34 12.01 -21.33
N GLU A 97 10.85 12.14 -22.56
CA GLU A 97 10.88 13.41 -23.32
C GLU A 97 9.48 14.04 -23.48
N LEU A 98 8.48 13.20 -23.70
CA LEU A 98 7.10 13.63 -23.90
C LEU A 98 6.28 13.73 -22.60
N GLN A 99 6.88 13.41 -21.46
CA GLN A 99 6.20 13.34 -20.14
C GLN A 99 4.89 12.53 -20.22
N ALA A 100 4.98 11.35 -20.85
CA ALA A 100 3.83 10.47 -21.08
C ALA A 100 3.96 9.10 -20.41
N THR A 101 5.14 8.75 -19.86
CA THR A 101 5.37 7.47 -19.21
C THR A 101 5.16 7.60 -17.71
N GLU A 102 4.17 6.91 -17.19
CA GLU A 102 3.80 6.95 -15.77
C GLU A 102 4.92 6.42 -14.88
N THR A 103 5.29 7.20 -13.86
CA THR A 103 6.30 6.85 -12.87
C THR A 103 5.64 6.09 -11.71
N GLN A 104 6.16 4.91 -11.38
CA GLN A 104 5.59 4.02 -10.36
C GLN A 104 6.13 4.25 -8.95
N VAL A 105 7.07 5.20 -8.78
CA VAL A 105 7.68 5.55 -7.49
C VAL A 105 7.72 7.06 -7.32
N SER A 106 7.68 7.52 -6.07
CA SER A 106 7.97 8.92 -5.72
C SER A 106 9.38 8.99 -5.13
N VAL A 107 10.24 9.84 -5.70
CA VAL A 107 11.61 10.01 -5.22
C VAL A 107 11.87 11.47 -4.89
N GLN A 108 12.22 11.74 -3.63
CA GLN A 108 12.44 13.08 -3.10
C GLN A 108 13.79 13.15 -2.38
N LYS A 109 14.64 14.10 -2.72
CA LYS A 109 15.88 14.36 -1.96
C LYS A 109 15.57 14.83 -0.53
N LEU A 110 16.39 14.42 0.43
CA LEU A 110 16.18 14.82 1.82
C LEU A 110 16.41 16.32 2.02
N PRO A 111 15.58 17.00 2.81
CA PRO A 111 15.72 18.44 3.10
C PRO A 111 16.86 18.68 4.11
N VAL A 112 18.06 18.95 3.61
CA VAL A 112 19.24 19.26 4.42
C VAL A 112 19.74 20.67 4.15
N LYS A 113 20.61 21.20 5.02
CA LYS A 113 21.38 22.41 4.71
C LYS A 113 22.46 22.06 3.68
N GLY A 114 22.45 22.76 2.54
CA GLY A 114 23.35 22.49 1.42
C GLY A 114 22.80 21.47 0.45
N TYR A 115 23.66 20.59 -0.06
CA TYR A 115 23.36 19.62 -1.09
C TYR A 115 23.45 18.19 -0.56
N THR A 116 22.60 17.32 -1.08
CA THR A 116 22.66 15.86 -0.84
C THR A 116 22.18 15.10 -2.06
N ASP A 117 22.75 13.92 -2.29
CA ASP A 117 22.23 12.92 -3.22
C ASP A 117 21.41 11.84 -2.52
N THR A 118 21.31 11.90 -1.19
CA THR A 118 20.41 11.00 -0.45
C THR A 118 18.97 11.42 -0.69
N ALA A 119 18.17 10.47 -1.10
CA ALA A 119 16.75 10.64 -1.35
C ALA A 119 15.92 9.53 -0.66
N SER A 120 14.67 9.78 -0.44
CA SER A 120 13.68 8.75 -0.11
C SER A 120 12.98 8.31 -1.39
N MET A 121 12.85 7.00 -1.59
CA MET A 121 12.04 6.41 -2.64
C MET A 121 10.85 5.70 -2.01
N MET A 122 9.65 6.02 -2.46
CA MET A 122 8.42 5.44 -1.98
C MET A 122 7.60 4.87 -3.14
N ALA A 123 7.03 3.69 -2.93
CA ALA A 123 6.05 3.08 -3.81
C ALA A 123 4.86 2.57 -2.99
N PHE A 124 3.75 2.36 -3.65
CA PHE A 124 2.63 1.63 -3.06
C PHE A 124 2.30 0.39 -3.88
N GLY A 125 1.72 -0.60 -3.21
CA GLY A 125 1.11 -1.76 -3.84
C GLY A 125 -0.34 -1.88 -3.42
N PHE A 126 -1.20 -2.16 -4.40
CA PHE A 126 -2.62 -2.38 -4.20
C PHE A 126 -3.27 -2.97 -5.45
N ASN A 127 -3.96 -4.07 -5.29
CA ASN A 127 -4.79 -4.65 -6.34
C ASN A 127 -6.22 -4.86 -5.82
N PRO A 128 -7.20 -4.05 -6.28
CA PRO A 128 -8.58 -4.12 -5.79
C PRO A 128 -9.23 -5.48 -6.04
N ASP A 129 -9.01 -6.09 -7.21
CA ASP A 129 -9.62 -7.38 -7.57
C ASP A 129 -9.09 -8.51 -6.67
N LEU A 130 -7.79 -8.50 -6.34
CA LEU A 130 -7.21 -9.46 -5.40
C LEU A 130 -7.70 -9.23 -3.97
N CYS A 131 -7.82 -7.98 -3.53
CA CYS A 131 -8.33 -7.65 -2.20
C CYS A 131 -9.80 -8.04 -2.04
N GLU A 132 -10.61 -7.89 -3.07
CA GLU A 132 -12.01 -8.29 -3.08
C GLU A 132 -12.16 -9.82 -3.10
N TRP A 133 -11.38 -10.50 -3.95
CA TRP A 133 -11.37 -11.95 -4.04
C TRP A 133 -10.91 -12.60 -2.73
N SER A 134 -9.84 -12.07 -2.14
CA SER A 134 -9.29 -12.54 -0.87
C SER A 134 -8.45 -11.44 -0.22
N PRO A 135 -8.92 -10.82 0.88
CA PRO A 135 -8.14 -9.81 1.61
C PRO A 135 -6.75 -10.30 2.04
N TYR A 136 -6.63 -11.60 2.34
CA TYR A 136 -5.36 -12.24 2.70
C TYR A 136 -4.33 -12.19 1.55
N HIS A 137 -4.74 -12.62 0.35
CA HIS A 137 -3.88 -12.60 -0.83
C HIS A 137 -3.65 -11.17 -1.33
N GLY A 138 -4.70 -10.36 -1.38
CA GLY A 138 -4.60 -8.96 -1.79
C GLY A 138 -3.58 -8.20 -0.95
N ALA A 139 -3.62 -8.34 0.37
CA ALA A 139 -2.63 -7.76 1.27
C ALA A 139 -1.21 -8.26 0.99
N ALA A 140 -1.04 -9.58 0.78
CA ALA A 140 0.27 -10.14 0.46
C ALA A 140 0.86 -9.55 -0.83
N TYR A 141 0.07 -9.53 -1.90
CA TYR A 141 0.51 -8.97 -3.19
C TYR A 141 0.75 -7.46 -3.13
N SER A 142 0.07 -6.72 -2.24
CA SER A 142 0.36 -5.29 -2.05
C SER A 142 1.80 -5.04 -1.58
N PHE A 143 2.33 -5.87 -0.68
CA PHE A 143 3.75 -5.80 -0.27
C PHE A 143 4.69 -6.12 -1.43
N ILE A 144 4.42 -7.18 -2.18
CA ILE A 144 5.25 -7.60 -3.32
C ILE A 144 5.26 -6.54 -4.41
N GLU A 145 4.12 -5.96 -4.74
CA GLU A 145 4.01 -4.91 -5.75
C GLU A 145 4.84 -3.68 -5.37
N ALA A 146 4.73 -3.22 -4.11
CA ALA A 146 5.53 -2.09 -3.64
C ALA A 146 7.03 -2.37 -3.71
N CYS A 147 7.48 -3.58 -3.31
CA CYS A 147 8.88 -4.00 -3.45
C CYS A 147 9.33 -4.01 -4.92
N SER A 148 8.52 -4.59 -5.80
CA SER A 148 8.84 -4.71 -7.23
C SER A 148 8.98 -3.34 -7.90
N LYS A 149 8.11 -2.38 -7.57
CA LYS A 149 8.20 -1.00 -8.07
C LYS A 149 9.49 -0.31 -7.61
N VAL A 150 9.87 -0.49 -6.35
CA VAL A 150 11.13 0.06 -5.80
C VAL A 150 12.34 -0.53 -6.50
N VAL A 151 12.40 -1.85 -6.67
CA VAL A 151 13.50 -2.54 -7.37
C VAL A 151 13.59 -2.10 -8.83
N ALA A 152 12.47 -2.03 -9.54
CA ALA A 152 12.42 -1.58 -10.93
C ALA A 152 12.93 -0.13 -11.11
N ALA A 153 12.81 0.70 -10.09
CA ALA A 153 13.31 2.09 -10.08
C ALA A 153 14.75 2.23 -9.53
N GLY A 154 15.47 1.13 -9.28
CA GLY A 154 16.86 1.11 -8.81
C GLY A 154 17.02 1.19 -7.29
N GLY A 155 15.96 0.98 -6.54
CA GLY A 155 16.01 0.90 -5.06
C GLY A 155 16.28 -0.52 -4.56
N HIS A 156 16.53 -0.63 -3.25
CA HIS A 156 16.80 -1.88 -2.56
C HIS A 156 15.62 -2.27 -1.68
N TRP A 157 15.00 -3.40 -1.96
CA TRP A 157 13.84 -3.86 -1.21
C TRP A 157 14.19 -4.24 0.24
N GLU A 158 15.40 -4.73 0.50
CA GLU A 158 15.83 -5.20 1.83
C GLU A 158 15.87 -4.07 2.88
N THR A 159 16.01 -2.84 2.43
CA THR A 159 16.05 -1.67 3.32
C THR A 159 14.70 -0.99 3.50
N MET A 160 13.65 -1.52 2.83
CA MET A 160 12.31 -0.94 2.92
C MET A 160 11.71 -1.04 4.32
N ARG A 161 10.86 -0.06 4.63
CA ARG A 161 9.93 -0.10 5.76
C ARG A 161 8.55 0.26 5.24
N PHE A 162 7.53 -0.30 5.86
CA PHE A 162 6.16 -0.16 5.39
C PHE A 162 5.29 0.67 6.33
N SER A 163 4.29 1.30 5.74
CA SER A 163 3.13 1.84 6.42
C SER A 163 1.90 1.37 5.65
N CYS A 164 0.90 0.82 6.34
CA CYS A 164 -0.28 0.28 5.68
C CYS A 164 -1.46 1.21 5.86
N GLN A 165 -2.32 1.28 4.84
CA GLN A 165 -3.64 1.90 4.97
C GLN A 165 -4.72 0.88 4.66
N GLU A 166 -5.71 0.82 5.54
CA GLU A 166 -6.80 -0.13 5.45
C GLU A 166 -8.15 0.57 5.41
N TYR A 167 -9.05 0.03 4.56
CA TYR A 167 -10.42 0.49 4.46
C TYR A 167 -11.35 -0.73 4.39
N PHE A 168 -12.30 -0.77 5.31
CA PHE A 168 -13.32 -1.82 5.41
C PHE A 168 -14.69 -1.22 5.65
N GLU A 169 -15.73 -1.97 5.35
CA GLU A 169 -17.11 -1.64 5.68
C GLU A 169 -17.28 -1.35 7.18
N ARG A 170 -18.41 -0.76 7.55
CA ARG A 170 -18.74 -0.56 8.96
C ARG A 170 -18.79 -1.88 9.71
N MET A 171 -18.02 -1.97 10.79
CA MET A 171 -17.99 -3.16 11.63
C MET A 171 -19.33 -3.37 12.35
N THR A 172 -19.77 -4.61 12.37
CA THR A 172 -21.01 -5.06 12.98
C THR A 172 -20.73 -6.21 13.97
N ALA A 173 -21.76 -6.79 14.56
CA ALA A 173 -21.63 -7.98 15.39
C ALA A 173 -21.40 -9.28 14.57
N ASP A 174 -21.51 -9.23 13.24
CA ASP A 174 -21.26 -10.39 12.38
C ASP A 174 -19.77 -10.72 12.34
N PRO A 175 -19.35 -11.93 12.76
CA PRO A 175 -17.95 -12.35 12.72
C PRO A 175 -17.33 -12.37 11.32
N LYS A 176 -18.12 -12.49 10.25
CA LYS A 176 -17.65 -12.48 8.86
C LYS A 176 -17.14 -11.10 8.46
N VAL A 177 -17.78 -10.04 8.94
CA VAL A 177 -17.32 -8.65 8.70
C VAL A 177 -15.94 -8.44 9.31
N TRP A 178 -15.73 -8.90 10.56
CA TRP A 178 -14.42 -8.89 11.22
C TRP A 178 -13.38 -9.81 10.57
N GLY A 179 -13.85 -10.83 9.85
CA GLY A 179 -12.98 -11.75 9.11
C GLY A 179 -12.18 -11.08 7.99
N LYS A 180 -12.71 -10.03 7.36
CA LYS A 180 -12.06 -9.31 6.26
C LYS A 180 -10.78 -8.60 6.71
N PRO A 181 -10.81 -7.67 7.68
CA PRO A 181 -9.58 -7.04 8.18
C PRO A 181 -8.63 -8.06 8.81
N THR A 182 -9.14 -9.07 9.52
CA THR A 182 -8.29 -10.13 10.09
C THR A 182 -7.52 -10.87 9.00
N ALA A 183 -8.16 -11.22 7.90
CA ALA A 183 -7.51 -11.89 6.77
C ALA A 183 -6.43 -10.99 6.13
N ALA A 184 -6.73 -9.71 5.91
CA ALA A 184 -5.76 -8.75 5.36
C ALA A 184 -4.53 -8.63 6.25
N LEU A 185 -4.71 -8.45 7.55
CA LEU A 185 -3.60 -8.37 8.52
C LEU A 185 -2.76 -9.64 8.58
N LEU A 186 -3.38 -10.83 8.46
CA LEU A 186 -2.63 -12.10 8.40
C LEU A 186 -1.79 -12.20 7.12
N GLY A 187 -2.32 -11.75 5.96
CA GLY A 187 -1.57 -11.68 4.72
C GLY A 187 -0.36 -10.72 4.80
N ALA A 188 -0.60 -9.53 5.35
CA ALA A 188 0.45 -8.54 5.59
C ALA A 188 1.52 -9.06 6.57
N LEU A 189 1.11 -9.71 7.67
CA LEU A 189 2.03 -10.30 8.64
C LEU A 189 2.89 -11.40 8.01
N LYS A 190 2.28 -12.26 7.18
CA LYS A 190 3.02 -13.32 6.47
C LYS A 190 4.12 -12.71 5.61
N MET A 191 3.82 -11.71 4.79
CA MET A 191 4.82 -11.08 3.92
C MET A 191 5.92 -10.38 4.72
N GLN A 192 5.58 -9.65 5.76
CA GLN A 192 6.57 -9.01 6.63
C GLN A 192 7.55 -10.03 7.23
N LYS A 193 7.04 -11.18 7.66
CA LYS A 193 7.88 -12.27 8.21
C LYS A 193 8.75 -12.92 7.16
N GLU A 194 8.22 -13.22 5.99
CA GLU A 194 8.96 -13.90 4.90
C GLU A 194 10.02 -12.98 4.27
N LEU A 195 9.70 -11.69 4.09
CA LEU A 195 10.64 -10.71 3.57
C LEU A 195 11.62 -10.18 4.62
N GLY A 196 11.34 -10.38 5.91
CA GLY A 196 12.13 -9.79 6.99
C GLY A 196 11.98 -8.28 7.11
N LEU A 197 10.87 -7.73 6.62
CA LEU A 197 10.59 -6.29 6.58
C LEU A 197 9.52 -5.92 7.62
N ALA A 198 9.67 -4.74 8.24
CA ALA A 198 8.74 -4.27 9.25
C ALA A 198 7.86 -3.14 8.74
N SER A 199 6.60 -3.12 9.22
CA SER A 199 5.76 -1.94 9.15
C SER A 199 6.01 -1.05 10.39
N ILE A 200 6.15 0.25 10.16
CA ILE A 200 6.32 1.25 11.23
C ILE A 200 4.99 1.66 11.85
N GLY A 201 3.89 1.37 11.18
CA GLY A 201 2.55 1.72 11.58
C GLY A 201 1.57 1.63 10.41
N GLY A 202 0.42 2.22 10.62
CA GLY A 202 -0.63 2.25 9.62
C GLY A 202 -1.84 3.04 10.12
N LYS A 203 -2.89 3.03 9.32
CA LYS A 203 -4.15 3.67 9.65
C LYS A 203 -5.30 2.81 9.13
N ASP A 204 -6.26 2.51 9.99
CA ASP A 204 -7.45 1.75 9.66
C ASP A 204 -8.67 2.65 9.56
N SER A 205 -9.57 2.34 8.64
CA SER A 205 -10.91 2.88 8.58
C SER A 205 -11.90 1.72 8.47
N MET A 206 -12.72 1.54 9.49
CA MET A 206 -13.71 0.46 9.59
C MET A 206 -15.13 1.03 9.62
N SER A 207 -15.38 2.07 8.85
CA SER A 207 -16.67 2.75 8.74
C SER A 207 -17.05 3.08 7.28
N GLY A 208 -16.46 2.38 6.33
CA GLY A 208 -16.64 2.57 4.89
C GLY A 208 -17.97 2.01 4.38
N SER A 209 -19.09 2.51 4.92
CA SER A 209 -20.43 2.15 4.48
C SER A 209 -21.27 3.40 4.30
N PHE A 210 -22.04 3.46 3.24
CA PHE A 210 -22.93 4.57 2.91
C PHE A 210 -24.33 4.06 2.61
N GLU A 211 -25.32 4.62 3.30
CA GLU A 211 -26.74 4.30 3.10
C GLU A 211 -27.29 5.07 1.91
N THR A 212 -27.96 4.35 0.99
CA THR A 212 -28.68 4.91 -0.15
C THR A 212 -30.13 4.49 -0.12
N GLU A 213 -30.96 5.08 -0.94
CA GLU A 213 -32.37 4.68 -1.11
C GLU A 213 -32.52 3.23 -1.62
N SER A 214 -31.52 2.73 -2.36
CA SER A 214 -31.49 1.38 -2.94
C SER A 214 -30.75 0.33 -2.09
N GLY A 215 -30.21 0.72 -0.93
CA GLY A 215 -29.44 -0.14 -0.02
C GLY A 215 -28.12 0.45 0.42
N THR A 216 -27.35 -0.34 1.14
CA THR A 216 -26.05 0.09 1.67
C THR A 216 -24.94 -0.21 0.67
N ILE A 217 -24.10 0.80 0.37
CA ILE A 217 -22.86 0.63 -0.39
C ILE A 217 -21.73 0.45 0.62
N HIS A 218 -20.93 -0.59 0.45
CA HIS A 218 -19.76 -0.86 1.25
C HIS A 218 -18.49 -0.62 0.45
N VAL A 219 -17.46 -0.05 1.11
CA VAL A 219 -16.13 -0.03 0.52
C VAL A 219 -15.63 -1.48 0.37
N PRO A 220 -15.08 -1.88 -0.78
CA PRO A 220 -14.43 -3.18 -0.91
C PRO A 220 -13.28 -3.34 0.09
N PRO A 221 -12.97 -4.56 0.54
CA PRO A 221 -11.79 -4.79 1.37
C PRO A 221 -10.54 -4.20 0.73
N THR A 222 -9.82 -3.36 1.47
CA THR A 222 -8.67 -2.62 0.93
C THR A 222 -7.53 -2.66 1.93
N LEU A 223 -6.34 -3.11 1.49
CA LEU A 223 -5.09 -2.89 2.17
C LEU A 223 -4.07 -2.39 1.15
N ILE A 224 -3.57 -1.18 1.37
CA ILE A 224 -2.52 -0.56 0.57
C ILE A 224 -1.23 -0.61 1.36
N ALA A 225 -0.17 -1.18 0.81
CA ALA A 225 1.15 -1.20 1.40
C ALA A 225 2.00 -0.08 0.80
N PHE A 226 2.35 0.92 1.60
CA PHE A 226 3.31 1.96 1.22
C PHE A 226 4.69 1.57 1.71
N GLY A 227 5.62 1.34 0.79
CA GLY A 227 7.00 1.00 1.10
C GLY A 227 7.93 2.17 0.84
N ILE A 228 8.81 2.48 1.79
CA ILE A 228 9.81 3.54 1.68
C ILE A 228 11.21 2.99 1.94
N THR A 229 12.19 3.47 1.15
CA THR A 229 13.61 3.14 1.31
C THR A 229 14.49 4.35 1.01
N PRO A 230 15.67 4.50 1.65
CA PRO A 230 16.66 5.47 1.22
C PRO A 230 17.34 5.02 -0.07
N VAL A 231 17.63 5.97 -0.96
CA VAL A 231 18.36 5.75 -2.20
C VAL A 231 19.35 6.88 -2.48
N ASN A 232 20.33 6.60 -3.36
CA ASN A 232 21.11 7.67 -3.98
C ASN A 232 20.37 8.15 -5.23
N ALA A 233 20.10 9.43 -5.33
CA ALA A 233 19.36 10.02 -6.45
C ALA A 233 20.01 9.75 -7.82
N GLY A 234 21.34 9.58 -7.87
CA GLY A 234 22.07 9.25 -9.10
C GLY A 234 21.87 7.82 -9.59
N ASN A 235 21.35 6.93 -8.75
CA ASN A 235 21.09 5.51 -9.10
C ASN A 235 19.64 5.24 -9.48
N VAL A 236 18.79 6.27 -9.46
CA VAL A 236 17.35 6.12 -9.73
C VAL A 236 17.11 5.93 -11.22
N ILE A 237 16.28 4.97 -11.56
CA ILE A 237 15.93 4.61 -12.94
C ILE A 237 14.52 5.13 -13.23
N SER A 238 14.41 5.93 -14.28
CA SER A 238 13.12 6.42 -14.78
C SER A 238 12.44 5.40 -15.70
N PRO A 239 11.08 5.42 -15.84
CA PRO A 239 10.33 4.31 -16.42
C PRO A 239 10.32 4.26 -17.95
N GLU A 240 10.67 5.35 -18.64
CA GLU A 240 10.62 5.40 -20.12
C GLU A 240 11.66 4.49 -20.77
N LEU A 241 11.37 4.01 -21.96
CA LEU A 241 12.35 3.34 -22.83
C LEU A 241 13.47 4.31 -23.19
N LYS A 242 14.75 3.88 -23.15
CA LYS A 242 15.91 4.77 -23.26
C LYS A 242 16.38 4.91 -24.70
N TRP A 243 16.60 3.78 -25.38
CA TRP A 243 17.26 3.76 -26.68
C TRP A 243 16.56 2.85 -27.67
N GLU A 244 16.60 3.22 -28.94
CA GLU A 244 16.20 2.31 -30.02
C GLU A 244 17.07 1.06 -30.01
N GLY A 245 16.47 -0.12 -30.06
CA GLY A 245 17.17 -1.41 -30.01
C GLY A 245 17.35 -1.99 -28.61
N ASP A 246 16.88 -1.33 -27.56
CA ASP A 246 16.84 -1.89 -26.20
C ASP A 246 16.05 -3.20 -26.16
N ARG A 247 16.55 -4.15 -25.38
CA ARG A 247 15.89 -5.44 -25.21
C ARG A 247 14.91 -5.40 -24.06
N LEU A 248 13.71 -5.92 -24.30
CA LEU A 248 12.69 -6.11 -23.27
C LEU A 248 12.78 -7.52 -22.69
N TYR A 249 12.83 -7.63 -21.36
CA TYR A 249 12.85 -8.89 -20.65
C TYR A 249 11.60 -9.00 -19.78
N LEU A 250 10.93 -10.16 -19.87
CA LEU A 250 9.84 -10.51 -18.97
C LEU A 250 10.38 -11.39 -17.84
N VAL A 251 10.43 -10.84 -16.63
CA VAL A 251 10.70 -11.61 -15.41
C VAL A 251 9.37 -12.09 -14.84
N LYS A 252 9.04 -13.36 -15.11
CA LYS A 252 7.74 -13.92 -14.72
C LYS A 252 7.80 -14.47 -13.29
N HIS A 253 6.91 -13.98 -12.45
CA HIS A 253 6.60 -14.60 -11.17
C HIS A 253 5.58 -15.73 -11.34
N THR A 254 5.80 -16.85 -10.63
CA THR A 254 4.87 -17.99 -10.58
C THR A 254 4.38 -18.13 -9.14
N PRO A 255 3.08 -17.89 -8.87
CA PRO A 255 2.51 -18.10 -7.54
C PRO A 255 2.67 -19.54 -7.06
N LEU A 256 2.68 -19.73 -5.74
CA LEU A 256 2.58 -21.03 -5.09
C LEU A 256 1.23 -21.71 -5.37
N ALA A 257 1.11 -22.99 -5.04
CA ALA A 257 -0.12 -23.77 -5.23
C ALA A 257 -1.34 -23.19 -4.51
N ASP A 258 -1.12 -22.51 -3.37
CA ASP A 258 -2.15 -21.78 -2.63
C ASP A 258 -2.38 -20.35 -3.17
N ARG A 259 -1.77 -20.01 -4.30
CA ARG A 259 -1.82 -18.69 -4.96
C ARG A 259 -1.12 -17.55 -4.21
N MET A 260 -0.41 -17.85 -3.14
CA MET A 260 0.46 -16.88 -2.45
C MET A 260 1.70 -16.56 -3.30
N PRO A 261 2.31 -15.37 -3.09
CA PRO A 261 3.59 -15.05 -3.74
C PRO A 261 4.67 -16.06 -3.36
N ASP A 262 5.44 -16.54 -4.34
CA ASP A 262 6.68 -17.29 -4.09
C ASP A 262 7.80 -16.30 -3.74
N THR A 263 7.98 -16.03 -2.46
CA THR A 263 8.98 -15.08 -1.97
C THR A 263 10.41 -15.55 -2.20
N GLU A 264 10.65 -16.86 -2.28
CA GLU A 264 11.97 -17.40 -2.59
C GLU A 264 12.35 -17.20 -4.07
N GLN A 265 11.38 -17.28 -4.97
CA GLN A 265 11.59 -16.92 -6.38
C GLN A 265 11.85 -15.41 -6.53
N LEU A 266 11.10 -14.59 -5.81
CA LEU A 266 11.17 -13.12 -5.92
C LEU A 266 12.45 -12.51 -5.34
N LYS A 267 13.08 -13.18 -4.36
CA LYS A 267 14.36 -12.74 -3.75
C LYS A 267 15.60 -13.03 -4.62
N ARG A 268 15.47 -13.86 -5.65
CA ARG A 268 16.55 -14.23 -6.59
C ARG A 268 16.69 -13.25 -7.74
#